data_cd8e1e4d6580706ce0fdda3a4b883cde
#
_entry.id   cd8e1e4d6580706ce0fdda3a4b883cde
#
_cell.length_a   1.000
_cell.length_b   1.000
_cell.length_c   1.000
_cell.angle_alpha   90.00
_cell.angle_beta   90.00
_cell.angle_gamma   90.00
#
_symmetry.space_group_name_H-M   'P 1'
#
loop_
_entity.id
_entity.type
_entity.pdbx_description
1 polymer ?
#
loop_
_entity_poly.entity_id
_entity_poly.type
_entity_poly.pdbx_seq_one_letter_code
_entity_poly.pdbx_strand_id
1 'polypeptide(L)'
;MQYRTLGKTGIKISEIGFGCGNNAVLMVRASYEEQVSAVRHALDLGINYFDTAFAYGMGKSEENLGKILSDLGASPVVSTKIRLEIAADLKAATIEAVDAGLKRLKKKSVDLIQLHNRVTVERSPGTRFSPTPTDILGRGGILDGFKEMREQGKARFFGFSGLGDPKALHELIDSGEFHLFQAYYNLLNPSAGHPVPAGFGALDYGRLIDRAAGKGMGVAIIRVLAAGALTSSPDAGGGSSPEPLSPGSDYALDLERAEKVKFLVDGGIKSLTQAAIRFALMKPEVSTVLVGFSNVAHIDEAAACSGAGGLAEDAMARLRKLWDTDFGKLRS
;
A
#
# COMPACT_ATOMS: atom_id res chain seq x y z
N MET A 1 3.95 15.24 -13.06
CA MET A 1 4.06 14.44 -11.83
C MET A 1 4.65 15.28 -10.70
N GLN A 2 4.03 15.30 -9.53
CA GLN A 2 4.58 15.92 -8.32
C GLN A 2 5.36 14.87 -7.52
N TYR A 3 6.35 15.32 -6.75
CA TYR A 3 7.22 14.46 -5.96
C TYR A 3 7.20 14.86 -4.50
N ARG A 4 7.19 13.86 -3.61
CA ARG A 4 7.24 14.04 -2.15
C ARG A 4 8.44 13.30 -1.56
N THR A 5 8.91 13.75 -0.42
CA THR A 5 9.99 13.06 0.29
C THR A 5 9.41 11.86 1.05
N LEU A 6 10.05 10.69 0.93
CA LEU A 6 9.66 9.48 1.64
C LEU A 6 10.19 9.55 3.09
N GLY A 7 9.50 10.29 3.94
CA GLY A 7 9.88 10.47 5.35
C GLY A 7 11.37 10.78 5.54
N LYS A 8 11.95 10.21 6.60
CA LYS A 8 13.38 10.38 6.97
C LYS A 8 14.38 9.71 6.01
N THR A 9 13.93 9.03 4.95
CA THR A 9 14.83 8.41 3.95
C THR A 9 15.52 9.43 3.06
N GLY A 10 14.95 10.61 2.91
CA GLY A 10 15.41 11.65 1.96
C GLY A 10 15.14 11.34 0.49
N ILE A 11 14.60 10.17 0.16
CA ILE A 11 14.29 9.80 -1.24
C ILE A 11 13.10 10.62 -1.75
N LYS A 12 13.23 11.19 -2.94
CA LYS A 12 12.13 11.84 -3.66
C LYS A 12 11.40 10.80 -4.51
N ILE A 13 10.12 10.57 -4.21
CA ILE A 13 9.25 9.66 -4.96
C ILE A 13 8.05 10.40 -5.52
N SER A 14 7.50 9.89 -6.62
CA SER A 14 6.24 10.39 -7.20
C SER A 14 5.09 10.18 -6.22
N GLU A 15 4.19 11.16 -6.12
CA GLU A 15 3.01 11.04 -5.24
C GLU A 15 1.99 9.99 -5.71
N ILE A 16 2.14 9.51 -6.96
CA ILE A 16 1.50 8.30 -7.48
C ILE A 16 2.58 7.24 -7.63
N GLY A 17 2.39 6.08 -6.99
CA GLY A 17 3.27 4.93 -7.09
C GLY A 17 2.65 3.80 -7.88
N PHE A 18 3.49 3.03 -8.61
CA PHE A 18 3.06 1.87 -9.39
C PHE A 18 2.95 0.63 -8.49
N GLY A 19 1.72 0.22 -8.16
CA GLY A 19 1.44 -0.99 -7.42
C GLY A 19 1.42 -2.22 -8.34
N CYS A 20 2.35 -3.14 -8.16
CA CYS A 20 2.49 -4.36 -8.96
C CYS A 20 1.65 -5.55 -8.42
N GLY A 21 0.59 -5.27 -7.64
CA GLY A 21 -0.17 -6.27 -6.90
C GLY A 21 -1.12 -7.13 -7.75
N ASN A 22 -1.59 -8.24 -7.16
CA ASN A 22 -2.43 -9.23 -7.82
C ASN A 22 -3.79 -8.72 -8.27
N ASN A 23 -4.41 -7.79 -7.54
CA ASN A 23 -5.80 -7.37 -7.79
C ASN A 23 -5.97 -6.65 -9.11
N ALA A 24 -4.95 -5.94 -9.56
CA ALA A 24 -4.94 -5.22 -10.82
C ALA A 24 -4.41 -6.04 -12.00
N VAL A 25 -3.95 -7.24 -11.75
CA VAL A 25 -3.53 -8.33 -12.65
C VAL A 25 -2.41 -8.03 -13.65
N LEU A 26 -2.15 -6.77 -14.01
CA LEU A 26 -1.21 -6.38 -15.07
C LEU A 26 0.17 -7.05 -14.91
N MET A 27 0.82 -6.87 -13.75
CA MET A 27 2.19 -7.36 -13.52
C MET A 27 2.30 -8.86 -13.28
N VAL A 28 1.17 -9.58 -13.19
CA VAL A 28 1.13 -11.03 -12.91
C VAL A 28 0.58 -11.83 -14.08
N ARG A 29 -0.45 -11.31 -14.78
CA ARG A 29 -1.23 -12.09 -15.76
C ARG A 29 -1.22 -11.54 -17.18
N ALA A 30 -0.94 -10.24 -17.38
CA ALA A 30 -0.87 -9.67 -18.72
C ALA A 30 0.33 -10.22 -19.51
N SER A 31 0.32 -10.06 -20.84
CA SER A 31 1.45 -10.41 -21.67
C SER A 31 2.69 -9.58 -21.32
N TYR A 32 3.86 -10.08 -21.66
CA TYR A 32 5.11 -9.36 -21.39
C TYR A 32 5.15 -7.99 -22.09
N GLU A 33 4.67 -7.93 -23.31
CA GLU A 33 4.59 -6.73 -24.14
C GLU A 33 3.69 -5.65 -23.49
N GLU A 34 2.52 -6.06 -22.97
CA GLU A 34 1.62 -5.16 -22.24
C GLU A 34 2.27 -4.64 -20.95
N GLN A 35 2.97 -5.51 -20.22
CA GLN A 35 3.69 -5.12 -19.01
C GLN A 35 4.81 -4.13 -19.32
N VAL A 36 5.63 -4.37 -20.35
CA VAL A 36 6.69 -3.46 -20.79
C VAL A 36 6.12 -2.11 -21.21
N SER A 37 5.04 -2.13 -22.00
CA SER A 37 4.35 -0.90 -22.45
C SER A 37 3.87 -0.08 -21.25
N ALA A 38 3.22 -0.71 -20.29
CA ALA A 38 2.68 -0.05 -19.10
C ALA A 38 3.78 0.52 -18.19
N VAL A 39 4.86 -0.23 -17.94
CA VAL A 39 5.98 0.23 -17.10
C VAL A 39 6.71 1.40 -17.79
N ARG A 40 6.96 1.32 -19.09
CA ARG A 40 7.55 2.41 -19.89
C ARG A 40 6.68 3.65 -19.80
N HIS A 41 5.38 3.52 -20.06
CA HIS A 41 4.44 4.63 -20.01
C HIS A 41 4.38 5.30 -18.63
N ALA A 42 4.37 4.50 -17.56
CA ALA A 42 4.43 5.01 -16.19
C ALA A 42 5.71 5.82 -15.93
N LEU A 43 6.87 5.32 -16.39
CA LEU A 43 8.16 6.04 -16.29
C LEU A 43 8.14 7.34 -17.09
N ASP A 44 7.59 7.35 -18.31
CA ASP A 44 7.46 8.53 -19.18
C ASP A 44 6.57 9.61 -18.55
N LEU A 45 5.53 9.21 -17.77
CA LEU A 45 4.70 10.12 -16.98
C LEU A 45 5.37 10.60 -15.68
N GLY A 46 6.57 10.12 -15.37
CA GLY A 46 7.35 10.49 -14.21
C GLY A 46 7.02 9.69 -12.94
N ILE A 47 6.31 8.56 -13.03
CA ILE A 47 6.16 7.63 -11.90
C ILE A 47 7.50 6.96 -11.67
N ASN A 48 8.10 7.19 -10.50
CA ASN A 48 9.43 6.69 -10.15
C ASN A 48 9.46 5.77 -8.93
N TYR A 49 8.30 5.36 -8.39
CA TYR A 49 8.19 4.43 -7.27
C TYR A 49 7.38 3.21 -7.65
N PHE A 50 8.01 2.03 -7.61
CA PHE A 50 7.42 0.73 -7.97
C PHE A 50 7.41 -0.18 -6.76
N ASP A 51 6.22 -0.67 -6.39
CA ASP A 51 6.01 -1.51 -5.21
C ASP A 51 5.54 -2.91 -5.61
N THR A 52 6.38 -3.91 -5.38
CA THR A 52 6.10 -5.32 -5.64
C THR A 52 6.13 -6.16 -4.35
N ALA A 53 6.00 -7.47 -4.45
CA ALA A 53 6.12 -8.41 -3.34
C ALA A 53 6.26 -9.85 -3.82
N PHE A 54 6.84 -10.73 -2.99
CA PHE A 54 6.81 -12.18 -3.20
C PHE A 54 5.37 -12.72 -3.31
N ALA A 55 4.46 -12.24 -2.46
CA ALA A 55 3.06 -12.70 -2.46
C ALA A 55 2.31 -12.40 -3.78
N TYR A 56 2.85 -11.54 -4.64
CA TYR A 56 2.21 -11.19 -5.91
C TYR A 56 2.58 -12.21 -6.99
N GLY A 57 1.64 -13.14 -7.24
CA GLY A 57 1.85 -14.24 -8.17
C GLY A 57 2.97 -15.18 -7.75
N MET A 58 3.21 -15.36 -6.45
CA MET A 58 4.28 -16.20 -5.88
C MET A 58 5.66 -15.86 -6.45
N GLY A 59 5.99 -14.55 -6.48
CA GLY A 59 7.24 -14.02 -6.99
C GLY A 59 7.20 -13.61 -8.46
N LYS A 60 6.14 -13.94 -9.21
CA LYS A 60 6.02 -13.60 -10.64
C LYS A 60 6.11 -12.11 -10.91
N SER A 61 5.51 -11.29 -10.03
CA SER A 61 5.58 -9.82 -10.14
C SER A 61 7.02 -9.30 -9.98
N GLU A 62 7.80 -9.87 -9.06
CA GLU A 62 9.22 -9.50 -8.89
C GLU A 62 10.04 -9.89 -10.12
N GLU A 63 9.85 -11.12 -10.67
CA GLU A 63 10.53 -11.59 -11.87
C GLU A 63 10.23 -10.70 -13.09
N ASN A 64 8.94 -10.39 -13.31
CA ASN A 64 8.51 -9.55 -14.41
C ASN A 64 9.07 -8.13 -14.27
N LEU A 65 8.92 -7.50 -13.11
CA LEU A 65 9.43 -6.15 -12.87
C LEU A 65 10.95 -6.09 -13.05
N GLY A 66 11.68 -7.05 -12.48
CA GLY A 66 13.14 -7.11 -12.61
C GLY A 66 13.61 -7.24 -14.06
N LYS A 67 12.95 -8.11 -14.83
CA LYS A 67 13.24 -8.28 -16.26
C LYS A 67 12.92 -7.00 -17.05
N ILE A 68 11.76 -6.40 -16.85
CA ILE A 68 11.33 -5.19 -17.56
C ILE A 68 12.26 -4.03 -17.28
N LEU A 69 12.61 -3.78 -16.02
CA LEU A 69 13.51 -2.68 -15.67
C LEU A 69 14.92 -2.88 -16.27
N SER A 70 15.39 -4.13 -16.34
CA SER A 70 16.64 -4.46 -17.01
C SER A 70 16.57 -4.20 -18.52
N ASP A 71 15.51 -4.66 -19.19
CA ASP A 71 15.34 -4.50 -20.64
C ASP A 71 15.14 -3.03 -21.04
N LEU A 72 14.55 -2.22 -20.17
CA LEU A 72 14.39 -0.78 -20.37
C LEU A 72 15.62 0.05 -19.97
N GLY A 73 16.61 -0.55 -19.29
CA GLY A 73 17.73 0.19 -18.71
C GLY A 73 17.30 1.19 -17.63
N ALA A 74 16.14 0.98 -16.97
CA ALA A 74 15.55 1.90 -16.02
C ALA A 74 15.89 1.57 -14.57
N SER A 75 16.06 2.60 -13.75
CA SER A 75 16.43 2.46 -12.33
C SER A 75 15.56 3.33 -11.43
N PRO A 76 14.23 3.11 -11.41
CA PRO A 76 13.35 3.80 -10.47
C PRO A 76 13.58 3.29 -9.05
N VAL A 77 12.95 3.95 -8.06
CA VAL A 77 12.89 3.48 -6.68
C VAL A 77 12.06 2.19 -6.63
N VAL A 78 12.65 1.11 -6.14
CA VAL A 78 12.00 -0.19 -6.05
C VAL A 78 11.81 -0.59 -4.59
N SER A 79 10.57 -0.92 -4.24
CA SER A 79 10.20 -1.54 -2.99
C SER A 79 9.68 -2.95 -3.22
N THR A 80 10.19 -3.92 -2.44
CA THR A 80 9.60 -5.25 -2.41
C THR A 80 9.29 -5.69 -0.98
N LYS A 81 8.57 -6.81 -0.83
CA LYS A 81 8.10 -7.28 0.47
C LYS A 81 8.36 -8.76 0.63
N ILE A 82 8.83 -9.13 1.80
CA ILE A 82 8.96 -10.52 2.21
C ILE A 82 7.72 -10.96 2.99
N ARG A 83 7.39 -12.23 2.87
CA ARG A 83 6.41 -12.89 3.69
C ARG A 83 7.05 -14.13 4.30
N LEU A 84 7.12 -14.14 5.62
CA LEU A 84 7.74 -15.24 6.36
C LEU A 84 6.70 -16.27 6.76
N GLU A 85 7.15 -17.51 6.84
CA GLU A 85 6.49 -18.60 7.56
C GLU A 85 7.07 -18.69 8.97
N ILE A 86 6.45 -19.51 9.83
CA ILE A 86 6.99 -19.72 11.17
C ILE A 86 8.36 -20.39 11.06
N ALA A 87 9.35 -19.83 11.75
CA ALA A 87 10.72 -20.32 11.75
C ALA A 87 11.32 -20.22 13.16
N ALA A 88 12.25 -21.13 13.47
CA ALA A 88 12.98 -21.10 14.73
C ALA A 88 13.96 -19.92 14.80
N ASP A 89 14.53 -19.54 13.67
CA ASP A 89 15.43 -18.37 13.50
C ASP A 89 14.79 -17.39 12.52
N LEU A 90 14.12 -16.36 13.06
CA LEU A 90 13.46 -15.33 12.25
C LEU A 90 14.45 -14.40 11.55
N LYS A 91 15.60 -14.17 12.14
CA LYS A 91 16.66 -13.37 11.52
C LYS A 91 17.17 -14.06 10.25
N ALA A 92 17.56 -15.32 10.35
CA ALA A 92 18.04 -16.10 9.20
C ALA A 92 16.96 -16.24 8.12
N ALA A 93 15.71 -16.53 8.49
CA ALA A 93 14.59 -16.61 7.54
C ALA A 93 14.34 -15.28 6.82
N THR A 94 14.53 -14.14 7.51
CA THR A 94 14.42 -12.80 6.91
C THR A 94 15.51 -12.58 5.86
N ILE A 95 16.76 -12.90 6.18
CA ILE A 95 17.90 -12.78 5.27
C ILE A 95 17.67 -13.62 4.00
N GLU A 96 17.29 -14.87 4.17
CA GLU A 96 17.01 -15.79 3.07
C GLU A 96 15.88 -15.30 2.16
N ALA A 97 14.78 -14.80 2.76
CA ALA A 97 13.65 -14.27 2.02
C ALA A 97 14.02 -13.02 1.21
N VAL A 98 14.87 -12.12 1.75
CA VAL A 98 15.36 -10.94 1.03
C VAL A 98 16.25 -11.35 -0.13
N ASP A 99 17.21 -12.26 0.09
CA ASP A 99 18.11 -12.74 -0.96
C ASP A 99 17.33 -13.42 -2.11
N ALA A 100 16.33 -14.21 -1.78
CA ALA A 100 15.44 -14.81 -2.78
C ALA A 100 14.66 -13.74 -3.58
N GLY A 101 14.18 -12.67 -2.94
CA GLY A 101 13.52 -11.54 -3.61
C GLY A 101 14.45 -10.80 -4.56
N LEU A 102 15.66 -10.50 -4.12
CA LEU A 102 16.70 -9.88 -4.97
C LEU A 102 17.05 -10.72 -6.20
N LYS A 103 17.13 -12.04 -6.02
CA LYS A 103 17.38 -12.98 -7.13
C LYS A 103 16.24 -12.92 -8.17
N ARG A 104 14.96 -12.92 -7.74
CA ARG A 104 13.81 -12.78 -8.64
C ARG A 104 13.81 -11.44 -9.36
N LEU A 105 14.08 -10.36 -8.65
CA LEU A 105 14.22 -9.01 -9.21
C LEU A 105 15.46 -8.82 -10.10
N LYS A 106 16.37 -9.79 -10.14
CA LYS A 106 17.66 -9.69 -10.84
C LYS A 106 18.47 -8.45 -10.43
N LYS A 107 18.36 -8.07 -9.16
CA LYS A 107 19.04 -6.90 -8.58
C LYS A 107 20.01 -7.32 -7.48
N LYS A 108 21.09 -6.56 -7.32
CA LYS A 108 22.03 -6.72 -6.19
C LYS A 108 21.49 -6.09 -4.92
N SER A 109 20.65 -5.07 -5.07
CA SER A 109 20.01 -4.35 -3.95
C SER A 109 18.70 -3.71 -4.39
N VAL A 110 17.86 -3.37 -3.40
CA VAL A 110 16.65 -2.57 -3.56
C VAL A 110 16.68 -1.35 -2.63
N ASP A 111 15.87 -0.36 -2.93
CA ASP A 111 15.75 0.82 -2.07
C ASP A 111 15.03 0.48 -0.77
N LEU A 112 13.93 -0.29 -0.86
CA LEU A 112 13.11 -0.62 0.29
C LEU A 112 12.76 -2.12 0.32
N ILE A 113 12.85 -2.69 1.51
CA ILE A 113 12.33 -4.01 1.84
C ILE A 113 11.28 -3.89 2.94
N GLN A 114 10.17 -4.63 2.86
CA GLN A 114 9.09 -4.53 3.81
C GLN A 114 8.65 -5.90 4.33
N LEU A 115 8.19 -5.94 5.57
CA LEU A 115 7.44 -7.07 6.11
C LEU A 115 6.00 -7.02 5.58
N HIS A 116 5.55 -8.12 4.96
CA HIS A 116 4.20 -8.25 4.38
C HIS A 116 3.26 -9.13 5.22
N ASN A 117 3.76 -9.73 6.29
CA ASN A 117 2.93 -10.48 7.22
C ASN A 117 1.93 -9.55 7.94
N ARG A 118 0.78 -10.10 8.30
CA ARG A 118 -0.08 -9.45 9.30
C ARG A 118 0.65 -9.44 10.64
N VAL A 119 0.65 -8.31 11.32
CA VAL A 119 1.25 -8.20 12.66
C VAL A 119 0.13 -8.24 13.69
N THR A 120 0.23 -9.13 14.65
CA THR A 120 -0.81 -9.37 15.66
C THR A 120 -0.24 -9.29 17.07
N VAL A 121 -1.09 -8.98 18.06
CA VAL A 121 -0.66 -8.93 19.48
C VAL A 121 -0.23 -10.30 19.96
N GLU A 122 -0.85 -11.37 19.44
CA GLU A 122 -0.53 -12.75 19.71
C GLU A 122 -0.29 -13.51 18.42
N ARG A 123 0.60 -14.50 18.43
CA ARG A 123 0.80 -15.36 17.27
C ARG A 123 -0.49 -16.06 16.90
N SER A 124 -0.89 -15.94 15.63
CA SER A 124 -2.05 -16.68 15.15
C SER A 124 -1.76 -18.20 15.16
N PRO A 125 -2.63 -19.03 15.74
CA PRO A 125 -2.51 -20.49 15.65
C PRO A 125 -2.87 -21.04 14.26
N GLY A 126 -3.25 -20.19 13.30
CA GLY A 126 -3.71 -20.59 11.98
C GLY A 126 -2.57 -20.91 11.00
N THR A 127 -2.96 -21.25 9.77
CA THR A 127 -2.08 -21.71 8.68
C THR A 127 -1.13 -20.63 8.16
N ARG A 128 -1.35 -19.35 8.52
CA ARG A 128 -0.51 -18.22 8.08
C ARG A 128 0.18 -17.60 9.29
N PHE A 129 1.51 -17.61 9.27
CA PHE A 129 2.30 -16.97 10.33
C PHE A 129 2.03 -15.49 10.42
N SER A 130 1.61 -15.02 11.60
CA SER A 130 1.46 -13.61 11.96
C SER A 130 2.42 -13.31 13.09
N PRO A 131 3.54 -12.61 12.83
CA PRO A 131 4.51 -12.25 13.86
C PRO A 131 3.93 -11.21 14.82
N THR A 132 4.38 -11.28 16.07
CA THR A 132 4.11 -10.28 17.10
C THR A 132 5.16 -9.17 17.05
N PRO A 133 4.94 -8.02 17.71
CA PRO A 133 5.98 -7.02 17.89
C PRO A 133 7.27 -7.59 18.51
N THR A 134 7.17 -8.54 19.42
CA THR A 134 8.35 -9.23 20.00
C THR A 134 9.11 -10.06 18.96
N ASP A 135 8.44 -10.74 18.05
CA ASP A 135 9.08 -11.49 16.96
C ASP A 135 9.83 -10.56 15.99
N ILE A 136 9.33 -9.34 15.87
CA ILE A 136 9.87 -8.36 14.93
C ILE A 136 11.01 -7.57 15.57
N LEU A 137 10.79 -7.01 16.75
CA LEU A 137 11.69 -6.05 17.42
C LEU A 137 12.69 -6.73 18.38
N GLY A 138 12.40 -7.96 18.82
CA GLY A 138 13.25 -8.69 19.76
C GLY A 138 14.60 -9.11 19.14
N ARG A 139 15.56 -9.41 20.01
CA ARG A 139 16.89 -9.88 19.59
C ARG A 139 16.79 -11.16 18.74
N GLY A 140 17.45 -11.20 17.60
CA GLY A 140 17.38 -12.28 16.62
C GLY A 140 16.06 -12.30 15.83
N GLY A 141 15.26 -11.24 15.93
CA GLY A 141 13.99 -11.08 15.23
C GLY A 141 14.14 -10.59 13.77
N ILE A 142 13.00 -10.28 13.18
CA ILE A 142 12.91 -9.86 11.77
C ILE A 142 13.67 -8.55 11.53
N LEU A 143 13.61 -7.60 12.47
CA LEU A 143 14.32 -6.33 12.37
C LEU A 143 15.84 -6.50 12.32
N ASP A 144 16.39 -7.44 13.08
CA ASP A 144 17.83 -7.75 13.03
C ASP A 144 18.23 -8.31 11.65
N GLY A 145 17.35 -9.09 11.01
CA GLY A 145 17.55 -9.53 9.63
C GLY A 145 17.54 -8.35 8.64
N PHE A 146 16.65 -7.40 8.79
CA PHE A 146 16.63 -6.20 7.94
C PHE A 146 17.87 -5.32 8.16
N LYS A 147 18.33 -5.17 9.41
CA LYS A 147 19.57 -4.42 9.72
C LYS A 147 20.78 -5.08 9.07
N GLU A 148 20.89 -6.41 9.13
CA GLU A 148 21.92 -7.17 8.45
C GLU A 148 21.89 -6.94 6.92
N MET A 149 20.73 -6.96 6.28
CA MET A 149 20.60 -6.69 4.85
C MET A 149 21.02 -5.28 4.47
N ARG A 150 20.79 -4.30 5.34
CA ARG A 150 21.27 -2.93 5.16
C ARG A 150 22.80 -2.85 5.28
N GLU A 151 23.38 -3.50 6.26
CA GLU A 151 24.85 -3.56 6.47
C GLU A 151 25.54 -4.22 5.28
N GLN A 152 24.95 -5.26 4.68
CA GLN A 152 25.41 -5.90 3.46
C GLN A 152 25.16 -5.06 2.18
N GLY A 153 24.52 -3.89 2.27
CA GLY A 153 24.20 -3.02 1.14
C GLY A 153 23.10 -3.59 0.21
N LYS A 154 22.34 -4.60 0.66
CA LYS A 154 21.29 -5.25 -0.12
C LYS A 154 19.93 -4.54 -0.05
N ALA A 155 19.67 -3.79 1.03
CA ALA A 155 18.51 -2.91 1.18
C ALA A 155 18.94 -1.61 1.83
N ARG A 156 18.44 -0.47 1.33
CA ARG A 156 18.78 0.84 1.92
C ARG A 156 17.92 1.14 3.13
N PHE A 157 16.64 0.86 3.02
CA PHE A 157 15.63 1.16 4.03
C PHE A 157 14.67 -0.01 4.19
N PHE A 158 13.95 -0.05 5.33
CA PHE A 158 12.97 -1.09 5.59
C PHE A 158 11.71 -0.52 6.23
N GLY A 159 10.62 -1.26 6.04
CA GLY A 159 9.29 -0.89 6.48
C GLY A 159 8.39 -2.09 6.70
N PHE A 160 7.10 -1.84 6.81
CA PHE A 160 6.10 -2.89 6.94
C PHE A 160 4.74 -2.46 6.38
N SER A 161 3.91 -3.45 6.04
CA SER A 161 2.53 -3.22 5.64
C SER A 161 1.64 -3.08 6.86
N GLY A 162 0.73 -2.12 6.85
CA GLY A 162 -0.25 -1.87 7.90
C GLY A 162 -1.38 -2.91 7.93
N LEU A 163 -1.00 -4.18 8.01
CA LEU A 163 -1.90 -5.32 8.07
C LEU A 163 -1.84 -5.96 9.45
N GLY A 164 -2.99 -6.19 10.07
CA GLY A 164 -3.08 -6.85 11.38
C GLY A 164 -3.74 -5.97 12.45
N ASP A 165 -3.33 -6.17 13.70
CA ASP A 165 -3.92 -5.49 14.84
C ASP A 165 -3.40 -4.05 14.97
N PRO A 166 -4.25 -3.03 15.03
CA PRO A 166 -3.82 -1.64 15.17
C PRO A 166 -2.88 -1.43 16.38
N LYS A 167 -3.13 -2.11 17.51
CA LYS A 167 -2.27 -2.04 18.69
C LYS A 167 -0.85 -2.52 18.41
N ALA A 168 -0.70 -3.64 17.72
CA ALA A 168 0.60 -4.18 17.34
C ALA A 168 1.31 -3.26 16.32
N LEU A 169 0.56 -2.69 15.36
CA LEU A 169 1.08 -1.73 14.39
C LEU A 169 1.55 -0.43 15.06
N HIS A 170 0.82 0.07 16.07
CA HIS A 170 1.23 1.21 16.86
C HIS A 170 2.58 0.95 17.56
N GLU A 171 2.77 -0.22 18.13
CA GLU A 171 4.02 -0.60 18.81
C GLU A 171 5.21 -0.60 17.83
N LEU A 172 5.03 -1.14 16.62
CA LEU A 172 6.08 -1.08 15.59
C LEU A 172 6.42 0.35 15.16
N ILE A 173 5.42 1.22 14.98
CA ILE A 173 5.64 2.63 14.65
C ILE A 173 6.40 3.32 15.78
N ASP A 174 5.99 3.08 17.03
CA ASP A 174 6.59 3.72 18.21
C ASP A 174 8.04 3.35 18.45
N SER A 175 8.47 2.17 18.01
CA SER A 175 9.87 1.75 18.08
C SER A 175 10.80 2.74 17.37
N GLY A 176 10.32 3.49 16.36
CA GLY A 176 11.12 4.43 15.57
C GLY A 176 12.12 3.77 14.62
N GLU A 177 12.16 2.45 14.57
CA GLU A 177 13.14 1.66 13.81
C GLU A 177 12.87 1.65 12.31
N PHE A 178 11.62 1.81 11.89
CA PHE A 178 11.21 1.69 10.49
C PHE A 178 11.24 3.03 9.75
N HIS A 179 11.32 2.94 8.41
CA HIS A 179 11.44 4.08 7.49
C HIS A 179 10.18 4.29 6.66
N LEU A 180 9.40 3.21 6.43
CA LEU A 180 8.21 3.21 5.60
C LEU A 180 7.07 2.46 6.30
N PHE A 181 5.88 3.03 6.24
CA PHE A 181 4.62 2.41 6.64
C PHE A 181 3.63 2.40 5.46
N GLN A 182 3.10 1.23 5.09
CA GLN A 182 2.02 1.15 4.10
C GLN A 182 0.67 1.17 4.82
N ALA A 183 -0.05 2.29 4.72
CA ALA A 183 -1.32 2.51 5.40
C ALA A 183 -2.52 2.08 4.55
N TYR A 184 -3.44 1.31 5.13
CA TYR A 184 -4.77 1.10 4.57
C TYR A 184 -5.59 2.39 4.78
N TYR A 185 -5.91 3.07 3.69
CA TYR A 185 -6.62 4.34 3.77
C TYR A 185 -7.38 4.65 2.48
N ASN A 186 -8.68 4.89 2.58
CA ASN A 186 -9.54 5.24 1.45
C ASN A 186 -10.82 5.97 1.91
N LEU A 187 -11.67 6.36 0.96
CA LEU A 187 -12.93 7.06 1.20
C LEU A 187 -13.92 6.28 2.09
N LEU A 188 -13.85 4.94 2.09
CA LEU A 188 -14.78 4.05 2.79
C LEU A 188 -14.29 3.66 4.20
N ASN A 189 -12.99 3.70 4.42
CA ASN A 189 -12.37 3.59 5.75
C ASN A 189 -11.26 4.64 5.91
N PRO A 190 -11.58 5.80 6.47
CA PRO A 190 -10.65 6.90 6.65
C PRO A 190 -9.85 6.81 7.96
N SER A 191 -10.04 5.79 8.78
CA SER A 191 -9.60 5.76 10.18
C SER A 191 -8.08 5.81 10.39
N ALA A 192 -7.29 5.47 9.36
CA ALA A 192 -5.84 5.63 9.43
C ALA A 192 -5.38 7.10 9.41
N GLY A 193 -6.23 8.03 8.94
CA GLY A 193 -5.91 9.46 8.83
C GLY A 193 -6.95 10.42 9.41
N HIS A 194 -8.15 9.93 9.73
CA HIS A 194 -9.24 10.71 10.35
C HIS A 194 -9.85 9.95 11.53
N PRO A 195 -10.39 10.64 12.53
CA PRO A 195 -11.16 9.97 13.57
C PRO A 195 -12.44 9.38 12.99
N VAL A 196 -12.90 8.29 13.58
CA VAL A 196 -14.17 7.64 13.29
C VAL A 196 -14.96 7.43 14.58
N PRO A 197 -16.31 7.35 14.54
CA PRO A 197 -17.12 7.18 15.75
C PRO A 197 -16.97 5.79 16.34
N ALA A 198 -17.26 5.65 17.62
CA ALA A 198 -17.37 4.36 18.27
C ALA A 198 -18.47 3.52 17.57
N GLY A 199 -18.15 2.25 17.28
CA GLY A 199 -19.04 1.36 16.53
C GLY A 199 -18.96 1.52 15.00
N PHE A 200 -18.00 2.26 14.48
CA PHE A 200 -17.71 2.30 13.05
C PHE A 200 -17.52 0.88 12.50
N GLY A 201 -18.25 0.52 11.44
CA GLY A 201 -18.37 -0.84 10.94
C GLY A 201 -17.15 -1.37 10.15
N ALA A 202 -16.00 -0.71 10.26
CA ALA A 202 -14.71 -1.18 9.74
C ALA A 202 -13.63 -1.07 10.83
N LEU A 203 -12.48 -1.72 10.62
CA LEU A 203 -11.38 -1.65 11.57
C LEU A 203 -10.92 -0.20 11.75
N ASP A 204 -10.91 0.28 12.99
CA ASP A 204 -10.34 1.59 13.34
C ASP A 204 -8.83 1.47 13.47
N TYR A 205 -8.11 2.12 12.57
CA TYR A 205 -6.64 2.19 12.57
C TYR A 205 -6.07 3.27 13.49
N GLY A 206 -6.88 4.04 14.21
CA GLY A 206 -6.45 4.98 15.23
C GLY A 206 -5.45 6.03 14.72
N ARG A 207 -5.64 6.54 13.51
CA ARG A 207 -4.78 7.56 12.86
C ARG A 207 -3.30 7.16 12.75
N LEU A 208 -3.03 5.92 12.35
CA LEU A 208 -1.65 5.41 12.16
C LEU A 208 -0.81 6.26 11.19
N ILE A 209 -1.42 6.95 10.22
CA ILE A 209 -0.73 7.86 9.30
C ILE A 209 -0.05 8.99 10.07
N ASP A 210 -0.79 9.68 10.96
CA ASP A 210 -0.27 10.80 11.75
C ASP A 210 0.87 10.33 12.67
N ARG A 211 0.67 9.15 13.28
CA ARG A 211 1.65 8.56 14.17
C ARG A 211 2.95 8.18 13.45
N ALA A 212 2.84 7.54 12.28
CA ALA A 212 4.00 7.16 11.47
C ALA A 212 4.77 8.40 10.97
N ALA A 213 4.06 9.41 10.47
CA ALA A 213 4.67 10.66 10.06
C ALA A 213 5.36 11.39 11.23
N GLY A 214 4.76 11.40 12.43
CA GLY A 214 5.36 11.93 13.65
C GLY A 214 6.66 11.23 14.06
N LYS A 215 6.91 10.01 13.61
CA LYS A 215 8.18 9.27 13.76
C LYS A 215 9.12 9.44 12.56
N GLY A 216 8.79 10.34 11.64
CA GLY A 216 9.56 10.58 10.42
C GLY A 216 9.49 9.46 9.39
N MET A 217 8.55 8.54 9.51
CA MET A 217 8.35 7.49 8.52
C MET A 217 7.68 8.05 7.26
N GLY A 218 8.10 7.57 6.09
CA GLY A 218 7.32 7.76 4.87
C GLY A 218 6.03 6.95 4.94
N VAL A 219 4.95 7.50 4.39
CA VAL A 219 3.66 6.85 4.36
C VAL A 219 3.24 6.59 2.92
N ALA A 220 3.05 5.33 2.56
CA ALA A 220 2.49 4.90 1.28
C ALA A 220 1.06 4.39 1.49
N ILE A 221 0.10 4.93 0.75
CA ILE A 221 -1.29 4.47 0.85
C ILE A 221 -1.49 3.23 0.01
N ILE A 222 -2.08 2.20 0.60
CA ILE A 222 -2.57 1.00 -0.07
C ILE A 222 -4.09 0.93 -0.01
N ARG A 223 -4.69 0.15 -0.93
CA ARG A 223 -6.16 -0.02 -1.02
C ARG A 223 -6.92 1.30 -1.18
N VAL A 224 -6.30 2.29 -1.82
CA VAL A 224 -6.95 3.58 -2.11
C VAL A 224 -8.27 3.43 -2.86
N LEU A 225 -8.38 2.41 -3.74
CA LEU A 225 -9.59 2.09 -4.50
C LEU A 225 -10.48 1.03 -3.82
N ALA A 226 -10.30 0.75 -2.53
CA ALA A 226 -11.08 -0.23 -1.78
C ALA A 226 -11.23 -1.58 -2.54
N ALA A 227 -10.11 -2.11 -3.04
CA ALA A 227 -10.06 -3.35 -3.84
C ALA A 227 -10.86 -3.32 -5.16
N GLY A 228 -11.18 -2.16 -5.66
CA GLY A 228 -11.95 -1.95 -6.89
C GLY A 228 -13.35 -1.36 -6.66
N ALA A 229 -13.87 -1.36 -5.44
CA ALA A 229 -15.20 -0.79 -5.14
C ALA A 229 -15.31 0.70 -5.53
N LEU A 230 -14.21 1.44 -5.54
CA LEU A 230 -14.13 2.85 -5.95
C LEU A 230 -13.66 3.04 -7.40
N THR A 231 -13.93 2.08 -8.27
CA THR A 231 -13.64 2.18 -9.72
C THR A 231 -14.93 2.32 -10.52
N SER A 232 -14.79 2.70 -11.79
CA SER A 232 -15.94 2.82 -12.71
C SER A 232 -16.53 1.45 -13.09
N SER A 233 -15.79 0.36 -12.88
CA SER A 233 -16.20 -1.01 -13.19
C SER A 233 -15.75 -1.94 -12.06
N PRO A 234 -16.47 -1.97 -10.92
CA PRO A 234 -16.10 -2.76 -9.75
C PRO A 234 -15.89 -4.26 -10.03
N ASP A 235 -16.60 -4.79 -10.99
CA ASP A 235 -16.58 -6.23 -11.36
C ASP A 235 -15.46 -6.61 -12.36
N ALA A 236 -14.68 -5.65 -12.85
CA ALA A 236 -13.62 -5.89 -13.85
C ALA A 236 -12.42 -6.70 -13.30
N GLY A 237 -12.38 -6.99 -12.01
CA GLY A 237 -11.31 -7.75 -11.32
C GLY A 237 -11.41 -9.28 -11.41
N GLY A 238 -12.33 -9.85 -12.23
CA GLY A 238 -12.33 -11.30 -12.53
C GLY A 238 -13.12 -12.19 -11.56
N GLY A 239 -14.29 -11.79 -11.11
CA GLY A 239 -15.34 -12.72 -10.67
C GLY A 239 -15.22 -13.31 -9.25
N SER A 240 -14.21 -12.99 -8.46
CA SER A 240 -14.14 -13.35 -7.05
C SER A 240 -14.01 -12.11 -6.17
N SER A 241 -14.78 -12.04 -5.10
CA SER A 241 -14.62 -10.98 -4.09
C SER A 241 -13.17 -10.92 -3.63
N PRO A 242 -12.54 -9.72 -3.59
CA PRO A 242 -11.17 -9.59 -3.13
C PRO A 242 -11.02 -10.10 -1.69
N GLU A 243 -9.92 -10.81 -1.40
CA GLU A 243 -9.64 -11.26 -0.03
C GLU A 243 -9.62 -10.04 0.91
N PRO A 244 -10.42 -10.07 2.01
CA PRO A 244 -10.43 -9.00 3.00
C PRO A 244 -9.04 -8.80 3.61
N LEU A 245 -8.51 -7.58 3.57
CA LEU A 245 -7.23 -7.26 4.21
C LEU A 245 -7.37 -6.92 5.69
N SER A 246 -8.52 -6.46 6.12
CA SER A 246 -8.76 -6.15 7.53
C SER A 246 -9.94 -6.92 8.07
N PRO A 247 -9.94 -7.28 9.38
CA PRO A 247 -11.11 -7.85 10.03
C PRO A 247 -12.33 -6.95 9.84
N GLY A 248 -13.48 -7.55 9.56
CA GLY A 248 -14.74 -6.82 9.35
C GLY A 248 -14.86 -6.11 8.00
N SER A 249 -13.87 -6.19 7.10
CA SER A 249 -14.08 -5.71 5.73
C SER A 249 -14.93 -6.70 4.95
N ASP A 250 -15.96 -6.17 4.31
CA ASP A 250 -16.87 -6.89 3.42
C ASP A 250 -16.95 -6.11 2.10
N TYR A 251 -16.62 -6.77 1.00
CA TYR A 251 -16.62 -6.12 -0.32
C TYR A 251 -18.01 -5.68 -0.76
N ALA A 252 -19.07 -6.42 -0.40
CA ALA A 252 -20.45 -6.02 -0.68
C ALA A 252 -20.78 -4.71 0.08
N LEU A 253 -20.35 -4.60 1.32
CA LEU A 253 -20.50 -3.36 2.10
C LEU A 253 -19.69 -2.21 1.51
N ASP A 254 -18.49 -2.47 1.00
CA ASP A 254 -17.69 -1.45 0.32
C ASP A 254 -18.38 -0.95 -0.95
N LEU A 255 -19.06 -1.82 -1.71
CA LEU A 255 -19.87 -1.41 -2.86
C LEU A 255 -21.07 -0.53 -2.46
N GLU A 256 -21.80 -0.90 -1.40
CA GLU A 256 -22.89 -0.06 -0.88
C GLU A 256 -22.42 1.32 -0.42
N ARG A 257 -21.26 1.40 0.24
CA ARG A 257 -20.66 2.66 0.67
C ARG A 257 -20.17 3.49 -0.52
N ALA A 258 -19.62 2.82 -1.57
CA ALA A 258 -19.18 3.49 -2.79
C ALA A 258 -20.32 4.22 -3.50
N GLU A 259 -21.54 3.65 -3.52
CA GLU A 259 -22.71 4.34 -4.06
C GLU A 259 -22.99 5.67 -3.33
N LYS A 260 -22.81 5.72 -2.01
CA LYS A 260 -23.07 6.92 -1.19
C LYS A 260 -22.06 8.03 -1.40
N VAL A 261 -20.89 7.74 -1.97
CA VAL A 261 -19.85 8.73 -2.25
C VAL A 261 -19.77 9.16 -3.71
N LYS A 262 -20.68 8.70 -4.58
CA LYS A 262 -20.74 9.08 -6.01
C LYS A 262 -20.88 10.59 -6.25
N PHE A 263 -21.39 11.34 -5.28
CA PHE A 263 -21.47 12.79 -5.36
C PHE A 263 -20.11 13.48 -5.46
N LEU A 264 -19.02 12.75 -5.19
CA LEU A 264 -17.64 13.26 -5.34
C LEU A 264 -17.22 13.39 -6.81
N VAL A 265 -17.96 12.75 -7.73
CA VAL A 265 -17.74 12.86 -9.18
C VAL A 265 -18.42 14.14 -9.67
N ASP A 266 -17.78 15.28 -9.41
CA ASP A 266 -18.26 16.63 -9.74
C ASP A 266 -17.06 17.60 -9.78
N GLY A 267 -17.28 18.81 -10.24
CA GLY A 267 -16.32 19.93 -10.14
C GLY A 267 -14.94 19.62 -10.77
N GLY A 268 -14.88 18.85 -11.86
CA GLY A 268 -13.63 18.49 -12.54
C GLY A 268 -13.02 17.15 -12.05
N ILE A 269 -13.70 16.42 -11.19
CA ILE A 269 -13.40 15.03 -10.82
C ILE A 269 -14.25 14.12 -11.72
N LYS A 270 -13.58 13.32 -12.56
CA LYS A 270 -14.26 12.56 -13.63
C LYS A 270 -14.70 11.16 -13.20
N SER A 271 -14.21 10.65 -12.06
CA SER A 271 -14.48 9.29 -11.59
C SER A 271 -14.26 9.16 -10.09
N LEU A 272 -14.81 8.09 -9.48
CA LEU A 272 -14.52 7.73 -8.09
C LEU A 272 -13.04 7.37 -7.89
N THR A 273 -12.39 6.80 -8.90
CA THR A 273 -10.92 6.56 -8.90
C THR A 273 -10.17 7.86 -8.63
N GLN A 274 -10.48 8.92 -9.40
CA GLN A 274 -9.86 10.23 -9.20
C GLN A 274 -10.21 10.83 -7.83
N ALA A 275 -11.47 10.74 -7.40
CA ALA A 275 -11.88 11.21 -6.09
C ALA A 275 -11.09 10.54 -4.96
N ALA A 276 -10.94 9.21 -5.01
CA ALA A 276 -10.24 8.42 -4.01
C ALA A 276 -8.73 8.74 -3.95
N ILE A 277 -8.09 8.87 -5.10
CA ILE A 277 -6.66 9.22 -5.17
C ILE A 277 -6.44 10.66 -4.67
N ARG A 278 -7.23 11.62 -5.14
CA ARG A 278 -7.13 13.02 -4.71
C ARG A 278 -7.41 13.18 -3.22
N PHE A 279 -8.40 12.47 -2.67
CA PHE A 279 -8.65 12.40 -1.23
C PHE A 279 -7.41 11.94 -0.45
N ALA A 280 -6.79 10.85 -0.85
CA ALA A 280 -5.61 10.34 -0.16
C ALA A 280 -4.41 11.30 -0.23
N LEU A 281 -4.24 11.99 -1.36
CA LEU A 281 -3.20 13.00 -1.57
C LEU A 281 -3.41 14.31 -0.81
N MET A 282 -4.65 14.60 -0.35
CA MET A 282 -4.93 15.78 0.50
C MET A 282 -4.18 15.73 1.83
N LYS A 283 -3.86 14.52 2.32
CA LYS A 283 -3.18 14.38 3.59
C LYS A 283 -1.68 14.64 3.42
N PRO A 284 -1.13 15.68 4.06
CA PRO A 284 0.27 16.10 3.84
C PRO A 284 1.29 15.04 4.25
N GLU A 285 0.94 14.18 5.22
CA GLU A 285 1.77 13.11 5.74
C GLU A 285 1.94 11.96 4.73
N VAL A 286 1.09 11.87 3.71
CA VAL A 286 1.17 10.85 2.67
C VAL A 286 2.30 11.16 1.70
N SER A 287 3.24 10.24 1.56
CA SER A 287 4.36 10.37 0.61
C SER A 287 3.98 9.90 -0.79
N THR A 288 3.17 8.85 -0.90
CA THR A 288 2.72 8.30 -2.19
C THR A 288 1.42 7.50 -2.02
N VAL A 289 0.65 7.44 -3.10
CA VAL A 289 -0.54 6.58 -3.23
C VAL A 289 -0.23 5.45 -4.20
N LEU A 290 -0.22 4.22 -3.72
CA LEU A 290 0.02 3.03 -4.52
C LEU A 290 -1.28 2.62 -5.25
N VAL A 291 -1.24 2.73 -6.56
CA VAL A 291 -2.35 2.35 -7.44
C VAL A 291 -1.96 1.10 -8.22
N GLY A 292 -2.82 0.09 -8.21
CA GLY A 292 -2.71 -1.07 -9.09
C GLY A 292 -3.37 -0.79 -10.43
N PHE A 293 -2.75 -1.26 -11.52
CA PHE A 293 -3.20 -0.99 -12.88
C PHE A 293 -3.55 -2.28 -13.62
N SER A 294 -4.64 -2.25 -14.39
CA SER A 294 -5.03 -3.35 -15.28
C SER A 294 -4.71 -3.05 -16.75
N ASN A 295 -4.51 -1.78 -17.10
CA ASN A 295 -4.16 -1.31 -18.44
C ASN A 295 -3.53 0.09 -18.38
N VAL A 296 -3.05 0.59 -19.52
CA VAL A 296 -2.38 1.90 -19.64
C VAL A 296 -3.32 3.07 -19.33
N ALA A 297 -4.59 3.01 -19.70
CA ALA A 297 -5.54 4.10 -19.43
C ALA A 297 -5.75 4.35 -17.93
N HIS A 298 -5.64 3.31 -17.09
CA HIS A 298 -5.68 3.47 -15.64
C HIS A 298 -4.43 4.20 -15.11
N ILE A 299 -3.28 4.09 -15.79
CA ILE A 299 -2.07 4.83 -15.44
C ILE A 299 -2.26 6.32 -15.72
N ASP A 300 -2.85 6.66 -16.90
CA ASP A 300 -3.16 8.03 -17.26
C ASP A 300 -4.16 8.66 -16.27
N GLU A 301 -5.21 7.93 -15.92
CA GLU A 301 -6.23 8.37 -14.97
C GLU A 301 -5.64 8.69 -13.59
N ALA A 302 -4.77 7.81 -13.09
CA ALA A 302 -4.10 8.03 -11.80
C ALA A 302 -3.08 9.17 -11.86
N ALA A 303 -2.26 9.21 -12.92
CA ALA A 303 -1.25 10.27 -13.11
C ALA A 303 -1.87 11.66 -13.21
N ALA A 304 -3.06 11.79 -13.82
CA ALA A 304 -3.81 13.04 -13.91
C ALA A 304 -4.25 13.58 -12.53
N CYS A 305 -4.24 12.78 -11.48
CA CYS A 305 -4.53 13.22 -10.12
C CYS A 305 -3.36 13.98 -9.48
N SER A 306 -2.14 13.78 -9.99
CA SER A 306 -0.94 14.40 -9.44
C SER A 306 -0.97 15.92 -9.66
N GLY A 307 -0.91 16.67 -8.56
CA GLY A 307 -0.99 18.14 -8.59
C GLY A 307 -2.37 18.72 -8.94
N ALA A 308 -3.41 17.88 -9.08
CA ALA A 308 -4.76 18.35 -9.46
C ALA A 308 -5.57 18.95 -8.30
N GLY A 309 -4.98 19.02 -7.10
CA GLY A 309 -5.66 19.49 -5.89
C GLY A 309 -6.56 18.43 -5.26
N GLY A 310 -7.09 18.74 -4.09
CA GLY A 310 -7.95 17.85 -3.30
C GLY A 310 -9.43 17.87 -3.71
N LEU A 311 -10.27 17.32 -2.82
CA LEU A 311 -11.73 17.46 -2.88
C LEU A 311 -12.14 18.84 -2.38
N ALA A 312 -13.25 19.37 -2.86
CA ALA A 312 -13.82 20.63 -2.39
C ALA A 312 -14.25 20.51 -0.92
N GLU A 313 -14.23 21.64 -0.17
CA GLU A 313 -14.49 21.61 1.29
C GLU A 313 -15.93 21.17 1.62
N ASP A 314 -16.91 21.56 0.81
CA ASP A 314 -18.31 21.13 0.96
C ASP A 314 -18.47 19.61 0.73
N ALA A 315 -17.76 19.06 -0.26
CA ALA A 315 -17.70 17.63 -0.50
C ALA A 315 -17.03 16.89 0.68
N MET A 316 -15.95 17.44 1.23
CA MET A 316 -15.32 16.91 2.44
C MET A 316 -16.23 17.00 3.67
N ALA A 317 -16.99 18.09 3.83
CA ALA A 317 -17.95 18.22 4.92
C ALA A 317 -19.08 17.19 4.83
N ARG A 318 -19.56 16.91 3.61
CA ARG A 318 -20.55 15.86 3.36
C ARG A 318 -19.96 14.46 3.63
N LEU A 319 -18.71 14.22 3.24
CA LEU A 319 -18.02 12.96 3.45
C LEU A 319 -17.83 12.69 4.95
N ARG A 320 -17.42 13.70 5.75
CA ARG A 320 -17.31 13.59 7.21
C ARG A 320 -18.65 13.17 7.86
N LYS A 321 -19.78 13.74 7.43
CA LYS A 321 -21.12 13.33 7.93
C LYS A 321 -21.44 11.86 7.62
N LEU A 322 -20.99 11.35 6.48
CA LEU A 322 -21.15 9.91 6.17
C LEU A 322 -20.32 9.05 7.13
N TRP A 323 -19.09 9.44 7.42
CA TRP A 323 -18.24 8.72 8.38
C TRP A 323 -18.80 8.77 9.81
N ASP A 324 -19.25 9.93 10.27
CA ASP A 324 -19.81 10.15 11.60
C ASP A 324 -21.04 9.26 11.87
N THR A 325 -21.76 8.86 10.84
CA THR A 325 -22.93 7.97 10.93
C THR A 325 -22.64 6.54 10.42
N ASP A 326 -21.39 6.17 10.22
CA ASP A 326 -21.01 4.91 9.55
C ASP A 326 -21.87 4.68 8.29
N PHE A 327 -21.88 5.68 7.41
CA PHE A 327 -22.68 5.66 6.19
C PHE A 327 -24.19 5.45 6.44
N GLY A 328 -24.70 5.96 7.56
CA GLY A 328 -26.12 5.89 7.93
C GLY A 328 -26.50 4.63 8.73
N LYS A 329 -25.54 3.84 9.20
CA LYS A 329 -25.76 2.66 10.07
C LYS A 329 -25.86 3.06 11.55
N LEU A 330 -25.15 4.09 11.97
CA LEU A 330 -25.23 4.65 13.31
C LEU A 330 -26.25 5.80 13.32
N ARG A 331 -27.06 5.88 14.39
CA ARG A 331 -27.93 7.04 14.60
C ARG A 331 -27.07 8.23 15.02
N SER A 332 -27.31 9.36 14.40
CA SER A 332 -26.70 10.65 14.76
C SER A 332 -27.10 11.10 16.14
#